data_503b275d100fd17491c0a949e7611087
#
_entry.id   503b275d100fd17491c0a949e7611087
#
_cell.length_a   1.000
_cell.length_b   1.000
_cell.length_c   1.000
_cell.angle_alpha   90.00
_cell.angle_beta   90.00
_cell.angle_gamma   90.00
#
_symmetry.space_group_name_H-M   'P 1'
#
loop_
_entity.id
_entity.type
_entity.pdbx_description
1 polymer ?
#
loop_
_entity_poly.entity_id
_entity_poly.type
_entity_poly.pdbx_seq_one_letter_code
_entity_poly.pdbx_strand_id
1 'polypeptide(L)'
;MLTIENTILIVVDAQGRLARVVAESEAAIERIGILVNGAKLLGIPTLLTAQAPEKIGHTIPEIASLLPEQADLPRMSFSIWRDQAVRQAVQTLSRKQMLLCGFEAHICLYQSAMDLLTQGFEVYLVTDAVSSRRLSDKSTALAELLACGGHLTTVEMALFTLMRDAQHPAFKPISALIK
;
A
#
# COMPACT_ATOMS: atom_id res chain seq x y z
N MET A 1 6.29 -3.64 15.32
CA MET A 1 7.26 -2.88 14.49
C MET A 1 7.49 -3.66 13.20
N LEU A 2 7.53 -3.00 12.03
CA LEU A 2 7.73 -3.64 10.72
C LEU A 2 9.02 -4.45 10.65
N THR A 3 8.96 -5.62 10.01
CA THR A 3 10.13 -6.47 9.70
C THR A 3 10.02 -6.98 8.26
N ILE A 4 11.17 -7.17 7.60
CA ILE A 4 11.23 -7.62 6.20
C ILE A 4 10.53 -8.97 6.02
N GLU A 5 10.74 -9.89 6.95
CA GLU A 5 10.24 -11.27 6.87
C GLU A 5 8.72 -11.36 7.06
N ASN A 6 8.11 -10.38 7.76
CA ASN A 6 6.70 -10.44 8.14
C ASN A 6 5.81 -9.44 7.38
N THR A 7 6.39 -8.58 6.55
CA THR A 7 5.67 -7.52 5.83
C THR A 7 5.26 -7.93 4.42
N ILE A 8 4.02 -7.61 4.02
CA ILE A 8 3.53 -7.57 2.64
C ILE A 8 3.21 -6.13 2.30
N LEU A 9 3.68 -5.63 1.17
CA LEU A 9 3.21 -4.37 0.60
C LEU A 9 1.97 -4.64 -0.27
N ILE A 10 0.90 -3.88 -0.05
CA ILE A 10 -0.29 -3.95 -0.91
C ILE A 10 -0.59 -2.56 -1.46
N VAL A 11 -0.52 -2.44 -2.77
CA VAL A 11 -0.92 -1.24 -3.51
C VAL A 11 -2.39 -1.38 -3.87
N VAL A 12 -3.23 -0.55 -3.26
CA VAL A 12 -4.69 -0.59 -3.41
C VAL A 12 -5.13 0.47 -4.40
N ASP A 13 -5.68 0.05 -5.53
CA ASP A 13 -6.39 0.88 -6.51
C ASP A 13 -5.62 2.14 -6.99
N ALA A 14 -4.32 2.05 -7.15
CA ALA A 14 -3.56 3.07 -7.87
C ALA A 14 -3.83 2.94 -9.38
N GLN A 15 -5.10 3.16 -9.79
CA GLN A 15 -5.65 2.72 -11.08
C GLN A 15 -6.34 3.85 -11.86
N GLY A 16 -6.30 3.74 -13.18
CA GLY A 16 -7.07 4.49 -14.15
C GLY A 16 -7.23 5.98 -13.84
N ARG A 17 -8.46 6.49 -14.03
CA ARG A 17 -8.78 7.89 -13.72
C ARG A 17 -8.79 8.18 -12.20
N LEU A 18 -9.07 7.18 -11.37
CA LEU A 18 -9.11 7.36 -9.92
C LEU A 18 -7.79 7.94 -9.41
N ALA A 19 -6.68 7.37 -9.86
CA ALA A 19 -5.34 7.83 -9.48
C ALA A 19 -5.04 9.29 -9.86
N ARG A 20 -5.83 9.91 -10.77
CA ARG A 20 -5.63 11.27 -11.27
C ARG A 20 -6.53 12.32 -10.62
N VAL A 21 -7.61 11.89 -9.94
CA VAL A 21 -8.61 12.82 -9.36
C VAL A 21 -8.51 12.96 -7.85
N VAL A 22 -7.65 12.19 -7.21
CA VAL A 22 -7.36 12.34 -5.77
C VAL A 22 -6.54 13.60 -5.52
N ALA A 23 -6.67 14.18 -4.34
CA ALA A 23 -5.85 15.32 -3.93
C ALA A 23 -4.36 14.93 -3.90
N GLU A 24 -3.48 15.85 -4.31
CA GLU A 24 -2.03 15.65 -4.32
C GLU A 24 -1.60 14.37 -5.08
N SER A 25 -2.32 14.06 -6.17
CA SER A 25 -2.19 12.83 -6.95
C SER A 25 -0.74 12.53 -7.34
N GLU A 26 -0.04 13.49 -7.94
CA GLU A 26 1.33 13.31 -8.44
C GLU A 26 2.30 12.97 -7.31
N ALA A 27 2.23 13.69 -6.20
CA ALA A 27 3.05 13.44 -5.03
C ALA A 27 2.77 12.05 -4.43
N ALA A 28 1.50 11.66 -4.31
CA ALA A 28 1.13 10.35 -3.80
C ALA A 28 1.61 9.20 -4.72
N ILE A 29 1.49 9.35 -6.03
CA ILE A 29 1.97 8.38 -7.03
C ILE A 29 3.50 8.24 -6.95
N GLU A 30 4.23 9.34 -6.84
CA GLU A 30 5.68 9.34 -6.65
C GLU A 30 6.06 8.55 -5.39
N ARG A 31 5.39 8.82 -4.26
CA ARG A 31 5.62 8.11 -3.00
C ARG A 31 5.30 6.62 -3.08
N ILE A 32 4.23 6.23 -3.76
CA ILE A 32 3.92 4.82 -4.04
C ILE A 32 5.07 4.19 -4.84
N GLY A 33 5.58 4.86 -5.87
CA GLY A 33 6.69 4.38 -6.68
C GLY A 33 7.97 4.16 -5.87
N ILE A 34 8.31 5.11 -4.99
CA ILE A 34 9.46 4.98 -4.07
C ILE A 34 9.27 3.77 -3.13
N LEU A 35 8.07 3.63 -2.57
CA LEU A 35 7.76 2.53 -1.66
C LEU A 35 7.87 1.15 -2.35
N VAL A 36 7.33 1.03 -3.56
CA VAL A 36 7.42 -0.20 -4.38
C VAL A 36 8.87 -0.55 -4.70
N ASN A 37 9.67 0.42 -5.14
CA ASN A 37 11.08 0.20 -5.41
C ASN A 37 11.85 -0.18 -4.14
N GLY A 38 11.57 0.48 -3.01
CA GLY A 38 12.15 0.13 -1.71
C GLY A 38 11.79 -1.29 -1.27
N ALA A 39 10.52 -1.68 -1.42
CA ALA A 39 10.06 -3.04 -1.13
C ALA A 39 10.78 -4.09 -1.99
N LYS A 40 10.97 -3.82 -3.30
CA LYS A 40 11.78 -4.66 -4.19
C LYS A 40 13.21 -4.84 -3.70
N LEU A 41 13.89 -3.76 -3.34
CA LEU A 41 15.27 -3.78 -2.82
C LEU A 41 15.38 -4.57 -1.51
N LEU A 42 14.31 -4.62 -0.74
CA LEU A 42 14.24 -5.37 0.53
C LEU A 42 13.69 -6.80 0.37
N GLY A 43 13.32 -7.22 -0.83
CA GLY A 43 12.73 -8.54 -1.06
C GLY A 43 11.35 -8.72 -0.41
N ILE A 44 10.60 -7.62 -0.20
CA ILE A 44 9.25 -7.65 0.36
C ILE A 44 8.26 -7.93 -0.76
N PRO A 45 7.41 -8.98 -0.63
CA PRO A 45 6.38 -9.27 -1.61
C PRO A 45 5.40 -8.13 -1.72
N THR A 46 5.07 -7.75 -2.97
CA THR A 46 4.14 -6.68 -3.27
C THR A 46 2.95 -7.23 -4.03
N LEU A 47 1.74 -6.85 -3.65
CA LEU A 47 0.50 -7.18 -4.36
C LEU A 47 -0.09 -5.90 -4.95
N LEU A 48 -0.57 -5.98 -6.20
CA LEU A 48 -1.34 -4.94 -6.85
C LEU A 48 -2.82 -5.35 -6.84
N THR A 49 -3.70 -4.47 -6.42
CA THR A 49 -5.15 -4.72 -6.48
C THR A 49 -5.85 -3.64 -7.29
N ALA A 50 -6.86 -4.02 -8.07
CA ALA A 50 -7.67 -3.11 -8.86
C ALA A 50 -9.15 -3.41 -8.69
N GLN A 51 -9.95 -2.40 -8.32
CA GLN A 51 -11.39 -2.53 -8.21
C GLN A 51 -12.05 -2.36 -9.59
N ALA A 52 -12.87 -3.36 -10.00
CA ALA A 52 -13.59 -3.34 -11.26
C ALA A 52 -12.75 -2.83 -12.44
N PRO A 53 -11.58 -3.43 -12.74
CA PRO A 53 -10.59 -2.87 -13.68
C PRO A 53 -11.17 -2.64 -15.08
N GLU A 54 -12.13 -3.45 -15.51
CA GLU A 54 -12.85 -3.29 -16.77
C GLU A 54 -13.66 -1.98 -16.87
N LYS A 55 -13.97 -1.35 -15.72
CA LYS A 55 -14.76 -0.11 -15.64
C LYS A 55 -13.91 1.10 -15.27
N ILE A 56 -13.00 0.93 -14.32
CA ILE A 56 -12.24 2.02 -13.71
C ILE A 56 -10.81 2.10 -14.31
N GLY A 57 -10.33 1.01 -14.92
CA GLY A 57 -8.99 0.87 -15.47
C GLY A 57 -8.07 0.05 -14.55
N HIS A 58 -6.97 -0.41 -15.09
CA HIS A 58 -5.91 -1.14 -14.39
C HIS A 58 -4.99 -0.21 -13.60
N THR A 59 -4.08 -0.80 -12.82
CA THR A 59 -2.99 -0.07 -12.17
C THR A 59 -2.27 0.81 -13.20
N ILE A 60 -2.01 2.06 -12.82
CA ILE A 60 -1.40 3.05 -13.72
C ILE A 60 0.01 2.64 -14.15
N PRO A 61 0.44 3.00 -15.37
CA PRO A 61 1.73 2.58 -15.92
C PRO A 61 2.94 2.93 -15.03
N GLU A 62 2.89 4.07 -14.33
CA GLU A 62 3.95 4.52 -13.43
C GLU A 62 4.25 3.52 -12.31
N ILE A 63 3.23 2.77 -11.89
CA ILE A 63 3.37 1.74 -10.84
C ILE A 63 3.51 0.35 -11.46
N ALA A 64 2.69 0.01 -12.44
CA ALA A 64 2.72 -1.31 -13.08
C ALA A 64 4.09 -1.63 -13.72
N SER A 65 4.75 -0.64 -14.33
CA SER A 65 6.08 -0.81 -14.93
C SER A 65 7.18 -1.17 -13.93
N LEU A 66 6.99 -0.86 -12.66
CA LEU A 66 7.94 -1.23 -11.59
C LEU A 66 7.85 -2.72 -11.22
N LEU A 67 6.74 -3.36 -11.55
CA LEU A 67 6.42 -4.76 -11.22
C LEU A 67 5.89 -5.52 -12.45
N PRO A 68 6.69 -5.64 -13.52
CA PRO A 68 6.23 -6.16 -14.82
C PRO A 68 5.72 -7.61 -14.76
N GLU A 69 6.17 -8.38 -13.79
CA GLU A 69 5.74 -9.77 -13.58
C GLU A 69 4.48 -9.88 -12.70
N GLN A 70 3.99 -8.76 -12.17
CA GLN A 70 2.86 -8.73 -11.24
C GLN A 70 1.60 -8.27 -11.96
N ALA A 71 0.61 -9.14 -12.08
CA ALA A 71 -0.71 -8.76 -12.56
C ALA A 71 -1.56 -8.15 -11.43
N ASP A 72 -2.50 -7.28 -11.80
CA ASP A 72 -3.54 -6.84 -10.87
C ASP A 72 -4.35 -8.02 -10.36
N LEU A 73 -4.66 -8.01 -9.07
CA LEU A 73 -5.69 -8.85 -8.47
C LEU A 73 -7.04 -8.11 -8.58
N PRO A 74 -7.90 -8.48 -9.55
CA PRO A 74 -9.16 -7.78 -9.76
C PRO A 74 -10.15 -8.12 -8.66
N ARG A 75 -10.97 -7.15 -8.25
CA ARG A 75 -12.02 -7.33 -7.25
C ARG A 75 -13.21 -6.42 -7.50
N MET A 76 -14.37 -6.75 -6.89
CA MET A 76 -15.56 -5.89 -6.90
C MET A 76 -15.80 -5.24 -5.53
N SER A 77 -15.42 -5.90 -4.44
CA SER A 77 -15.56 -5.38 -3.08
C SER A 77 -14.65 -4.17 -2.83
N PHE A 78 -15.05 -3.24 -1.97
CA PHE A 78 -14.17 -2.15 -1.55
C PHE A 78 -13.03 -2.67 -0.68
N SER A 79 -13.31 -3.55 0.25
CA SER A 79 -12.27 -4.20 1.04
C SER A 79 -11.57 -5.31 0.25
N ILE A 80 -10.24 -5.27 0.24
CA ILE A 80 -9.39 -6.31 -0.38
C ILE A 80 -9.59 -7.68 0.29
N TRP A 81 -9.86 -7.69 1.60
CA TRP A 81 -10.03 -8.94 2.34
C TRP A 81 -11.30 -9.71 1.99
N ARG A 82 -12.32 -9.03 1.46
CA ARG A 82 -13.59 -9.67 1.05
C ARG A 82 -13.49 -10.39 -0.27
N ASP A 83 -12.44 -10.15 -1.05
CA ASP A 83 -12.19 -10.88 -2.27
C ASP A 83 -11.39 -12.17 -2.01
N GLN A 84 -11.83 -13.28 -2.63
CA GLN A 84 -11.22 -14.59 -2.40
C GLN A 84 -9.80 -14.67 -2.95
N ALA A 85 -9.56 -14.13 -4.15
CA ALA A 85 -8.25 -14.21 -4.79
C ALA A 85 -7.20 -13.42 -4.00
N VAL A 86 -7.57 -12.20 -3.55
CA VAL A 86 -6.67 -11.38 -2.71
C VAL A 86 -6.39 -12.06 -1.37
N ARG A 87 -7.43 -12.61 -0.70
CA ARG A 87 -7.24 -13.36 0.54
C ARG A 87 -6.27 -14.52 0.38
N GLN A 88 -6.45 -15.32 -0.69
CA GLN A 88 -5.57 -16.45 -0.97
C GLN A 88 -4.13 -16.00 -1.21
N ALA A 89 -3.92 -14.93 -1.98
CA ALA A 89 -2.59 -14.38 -2.22
C ALA A 89 -1.90 -13.95 -0.91
N VAL A 90 -2.63 -13.23 -0.03
CA VAL A 90 -2.11 -12.81 1.28
C VAL A 90 -1.81 -14.02 2.17
N GLN A 91 -2.71 -15.00 2.24
CA GLN A 91 -2.55 -16.19 3.07
C GLN A 91 -1.37 -17.07 2.62
N THR A 92 -1.17 -17.20 1.30
CA THR A 92 -0.03 -17.96 0.73
C THR A 92 1.32 -17.39 1.16
N LEU A 93 1.42 -16.06 1.32
CA LEU A 93 2.63 -15.40 1.76
C LEU A 93 2.93 -15.62 3.25
N SER A 94 1.94 -16.05 4.05
CA SER A 94 2.08 -16.40 5.48
C SER A 94 2.73 -15.30 6.34
N ARG A 95 2.45 -14.02 6.03
CA ARG A 95 2.96 -12.84 6.72
C ARG A 95 1.84 -12.12 7.45
N LYS A 96 2.15 -11.38 8.52
CA LYS A 96 1.16 -10.76 9.40
C LYS A 96 1.12 -9.25 9.36
N GLN A 97 2.10 -8.60 8.74
CA GLN A 97 2.19 -7.14 8.67
C GLN A 97 1.80 -6.65 7.29
N MET A 98 0.71 -5.87 7.23
CA MET A 98 0.15 -5.33 5.99
C MET A 98 0.55 -3.86 5.86
N LEU A 99 1.47 -3.56 4.95
CA LEU A 99 1.85 -2.20 4.60
C LEU A 99 0.98 -1.74 3.43
N LEU A 100 0.06 -0.81 3.67
CA LEU A 100 -0.95 -0.39 2.71
C LEU A 100 -0.65 0.99 2.13
N CYS A 101 -0.77 1.12 0.81
CA CYS A 101 -0.73 2.40 0.10
C CYS A 101 -1.74 2.41 -1.06
N GLY A 102 -1.97 3.55 -1.70
CA GLY A 102 -2.91 3.70 -2.82
C GLY A 102 -4.13 4.55 -2.54
N PHE A 103 -5.29 4.24 -3.17
CA PHE A 103 -6.49 5.10 -3.21
C PHE A 103 -7.78 4.31 -3.00
N GLU A 104 -8.90 4.90 -2.53
CA GLU A 104 -8.97 6.10 -1.70
C GLU A 104 -8.85 5.72 -0.23
N ALA A 105 -8.18 6.57 0.53
CA ALA A 105 -7.92 6.32 1.95
C ALA A 105 -9.19 6.04 2.76
N HIS A 106 -10.29 6.77 2.49
CA HIS A 106 -11.56 6.71 3.23
C HIS A 106 -12.54 5.65 2.71
N ILE A 107 -12.22 4.94 1.61
CA ILE A 107 -13.10 3.89 1.06
C ILE A 107 -12.38 2.55 1.07
N CYS A 108 -11.62 2.25 0.02
CA CYS A 108 -11.01 0.92 -0.14
C CYS A 108 -9.95 0.63 0.90
N LEU A 109 -9.07 1.59 1.19
CA LEU A 109 -8.03 1.42 2.20
C LEU A 109 -8.62 1.30 3.61
N TYR A 110 -9.55 2.18 3.98
CA TYR A 110 -10.21 2.14 5.30
C TYR A 110 -10.91 0.80 5.53
N GLN A 111 -11.80 0.38 4.62
CA GLN A 111 -12.52 -0.88 4.78
C GLN A 111 -11.60 -2.10 4.78
N SER A 112 -10.55 -2.07 3.95
CA SER A 112 -9.52 -3.13 3.93
C SER A 112 -8.78 -3.21 5.24
N ALA A 113 -8.34 -2.07 5.76
CA ALA A 113 -7.62 -1.99 7.02
C ALA A 113 -8.46 -2.51 8.19
N MET A 114 -9.75 -2.12 8.26
CA MET A 114 -10.66 -2.58 9.31
C MET A 114 -10.90 -4.09 9.26
N ASP A 115 -11.15 -4.64 8.07
CA ASP A 115 -11.32 -6.08 7.92
C ASP A 115 -10.01 -6.83 8.28
N LEU A 116 -8.84 -6.35 7.86
CA LEU A 116 -7.53 -6.96 8.17
C LEU A 116 -7.22 -6.91 9.68
N LEU A 117 -7.48 -5.80 10.36
CA LEU A 117 -7.33 -5.68 11.81
C LEU A 117 -8.21 -6.71 12.55
N THR A 118 -9.46 -6.88 12.10
CA THR A 118 -10.39 -7.88 12.67
C THR A 118 -9.88 -9.33 12.50
N GLN A 119 -9.07 -9.58 11.48
CA GLN A 119 -8.43 -10.89 11.24
C GLN A 119 -7.10 -11.07 12.00
N GLY A 120 -6.71 -10.10 12.80
CA GLY A 120 -5.49 -10.16 13.61
C GLY A 120 -4.21 -9.85 12.84
N PHE A 121 -4.30 -9.15 11.69
CA PHE A 121 -3.13 -8.58 11.03
C PHE A 121 -2.70 -7.28 11.69
N GLU A 122 -1.40 -7.00 11.67
CA GLU A 122 -0.86 -5.68 11.98
C GLU A 122 -0.93 -4.81 10.71
N VAL A 123 -1.72 -3.74 10.75
CA VAL A 123 -1.94 -2.86 9.58
C VAL A 123 -1.18 -1.56 9.74
N TYR A 124 -0.37 -1.25 8.75
CA TYR A 124 0.38 0.00 8.63
C TYR A 124 -0.08 0.75 7.38
N LEU A 125 -0.63 1.97 7.55
CA LEU A 125 -1.04 2.83 6.44
C LEU A 125 0.04 3.88 6.18
N VAL A 126 0.51 3.95 4.93
CA VAL A 126 1.61 4.85 4.53
C VAL A 126 1.02 6.20 4.14
N THR A 127 1.06 7.17 5.05
CA THR A 127 0.27 8.40 5.00
C THR A 127 0.61 9.35 3.84
N ASP A 128 1.84 9.35 3.37
CA ASP A 128 2.30 10.12 2.21
C ASP A 128 2.16 9.37 0.87
N ALA A 129 1.83 8.07 0.93
CA ALA A 129 1.56 7.22 -0.23
C ALA A 129 0.07 6.84 -0.34
N VAL A 130 -0.83 7.55 0.34
CA VAL A 130 -2.28 7.41 0.23
C VAL A 130 -2.94 8.76 0.00
N SER A 131 -4.06 8.77 -0.71
CA SER A 131 -4.86 9.98 -0.87
C SER A 131 -6.35 9.66 -0.99
N SER A 132 -7.15 10.72 -1.02
CA SER A 132 -8.59 10.74 -1.29
C SER A 132 -8.91 11.97 -2.13
N ARG A 133 -10.07 12.00 -2.80
CA ARG A 133 -10.50 13.20 -3.56
C ARG A 133 -10.58 14.47 -2.71
N ARG A 134 -10.82 14.31 -1.40
CA ARG A 134 -10.78 15.41 -0.42
C ARG A 134 -9.81 15.06 0.70
N LEU A 135 -8.96 15.99 1.08
CA LEU A 135 -8.01 15.80 2.18
C LEU A 135 -8.71 15.60 3.53
N SER A 136 -9.90 16.20 3.71
CA SER A 136 -10.72 15.97 4.91
C SER A 136 -11.11 14.50 5.08
N ASP A 137 -11.50 13.84 3.98
CA ASP A 137 -11.88 12.43 4.01
C ASP A 137 -10.67 11.53 4.32
N LYS A 138 -9.50 11.86 3.75
CA LYS A 138 -8.22 11.21 4.09
C LYS A 138 -7.94 11.37 5.59
N SER A 139 -8.00 12.60 6.10
CA SER A 139 -7.68 12.88 7.50
C SER A 139 -8.60 12.12 8.47
N THR A 140 -9.89 12.05 8.16
CA THR A 140 -10.86 11.27 8.96
C THR A 140 -10.53 9.80 8.95
N ALA A 141 -10.24 9.23 7.77
CA ALA A 141 -9.89 7.80 7.65
C ALA A 141 -8.61 7.44 8.44
N LEU A 142 -7.60 8.31 8.41
CA LEU A 142 -6.36 8.11 9.17
C LEU A 142 -6.62 8.14 10.69
N ALA A 143 -7.43 9.09 11.17
CA ALA A 143 -7.77 9.21 12.59
C ALA A 143 -8.54 7.98 13.08
N GLU A 144 -9.55 7.53 12.32
CA GLU A 144 -10.33 6.35 12.64
C GLU A 144 -9.47 5.07 12.64
N LEU A 145 -8.59 4.89 11.63
CA LEU A 145 -7.70 3.74 11.60
C LEU A 145 -6.81 3.67 12.83
N LEU A 146 -6.23 4.81 13.23
CA LEU A 146 -5.38 4.89 14.41
C LEU A 146 -6.16 4.57 15.69
N ALA A 147 -7.39 5.08 15.83
CA ALA A 147 -8.27 4.79 16.97
C ALA A 147 -8.66 3.30 17.07
N CYS A 148 -8.72 2.60 15.93
CA CYS A 148 -9.04 1.18 15.86
C CYS A 148 -7.81 0.25 15.98
N GLY A 149 -6.64 0.77 16.31
CA GLY A 149 -5.42 -0.03 16.54
C GLY A 149 -4.55 -0.25 15.30
N GLY A 150 -4.84 0.43 14.20
CA GLY A 150 -3.91 0.50 13.06
C GLY A 150 -2.74 1.42 13.33
N HIS A 151 -1.71 1.32 12.52
CA HIS A 151 -0.50 2.14 12.60
C HIS A 151 -0.39 3.09 11.42
N LEU A 152 0.09 4.31 11.67
CA LEU A 152 0.44 5.27 10.64
C LEU A 152 1.96 5.32 10.48
N THR A 153 2.41 5.37 9.23
CA THR A 153 3.82 5.51 8.87
C THR A 153 3.95 6.38 7.61
N THR A 154 5.16 6.79 7.26
CA THR A 154 5.49 7.38 5.96
C THR A 154 6.36 6.42 5.17
N VAL A 155 6.56 6.69 3.88
CA VAL A 155 7.47 5.90 3.03
C VAL A 155 8.84 5.82 3.67
N GLU A 156 9.41 6.96 4.06
CA GLU A 156 10.74 6.99 4.67
C GLU A 156 10.78 6.25 6.00
N MET A 157 9.85 6.52 6.92
CA MET A 157 9.75 5.81 8.20
C MET A 157 9.65 4.29 8.00
N ALA A 158 8.81 3.83 7.08
CA ALA A 158 8.62 2.40 6.82
C ALA A 158 9.91 1.75 6.29
N LEU A 159 10.55 2.33 5.27
CA LEU A 159 11.75 1.78 4.66
C LEU A 159 12.93 1.75 5.64
N PHE A 160 13.12 2.82 6.44
CA PHE A 160 14.18 2.84 7.45
C PHE A 160 13.90 1.92 8.63
N THR A 161 12.62 1.79 9.04
CA THR A 161 12.21 0.80 10.06
C THR A 161 12.50 -0.62 9.60
N LEU A 162 12.24 -0.95 8.34
CA LEU A 162 12.50 -2.26 7.75
C LEU A 162 13.99 -2.58 7.68
N MET A 163 14.82 -1.62 7.28
CA MET A 163 16.28 -1.79 7.23
C MET A 163 16.93 -1.87 8.61
N ARG A 164 16.38 -1.17 9.60
CA ARG A 164 16.88 -1.09 10.99
C ARG A 164 18.25 -0.46 11.17
N ASP A 165 19.18 -0.63 10.24
CA ASP A 165 20.60 -0.31 10.40
C ASP A 165 21.14 0.33 9.11
N ALA A 166 21.99 1.35 9.27
CA ALA A 166 22.70 1.99 8.16
C ALA A 166 23.77 1.09 7.50
N GLN A 167 24.10 -0.04 8.10
CA GLN A 167 24.95 -1.07 7.52
C GLN A 167 24.17 -2.04 6.61
N HIS A 168 22.83 -1.95 6.58
CA HIS A 168 22.00 -2.80 5.72
C HIS A 168 22.43 -2.66 4.25
N PRO A 169 22.58 -3.76 3.48
CA PRO A 169 23.03 -3.70 2.07
C PRO A 169 22.21 -2.77 1.19
N ALA A 170 20.90 -2.65 1.45
CA ALA A 170 19.98 -1.78 0.71
C ALA A 170 20.00 -0.30 1.17
N PHE A 171 20.80 0.07 2.20
CA PHE A 171 20.78 1.43 2.74
C PHE A 171 21.10 2.50 1.70
N LYS A 172 22.22 2.35 0.96
CA LYS A 172 22.63 3.32 -0.07
C LYS A 172 21.59 3.46 -1.20
N PRO A 173 21.12 2.35 -1.84
CA PRO A 173 20.12 2.47 -2.89
C PRO A 173 18.79 3.03 -2.39
N ILE A 174 18.29 2.65 -1.20
CA ILE A 174 17.07 3.21 -0.63
C ILE A 174 17.22 4.69 -0.30
N SER A 175 18.34 5.11 0.31
CA SER A 175 18.62 6.53 0.57
C SER A 175 18.66 7.38 -0.71
N ALA A 176 19.07 6.78 -1.83
CA ALA A 176 19.07 7.47 -3.12
C ALA A 176 17.65 7.63 -3.72
N LEU A 177 16.71 6.74 -3.39
CA LEU A 177 15.31 6.84 -3.82
C LEU A 177 14.53 7.96 -3.11
N ILE A 178 14.95 8.32 -1.90
CA ILE A 178 14.20 9.22 -1.00
C ILE A 178 14.63 10.68 -1.19
N LYS A 179 15.82 10.92 -1.73
CA LYS A 179 16.36 12.26 -2.01
C LYS A 179 15.70 12.93 -3.19
#